data_93d2a3a706e330b562b0846993fa89f4
#
_entry.id   93d2a3a706e330b562b0846993fa89f4
#
_cell.length_a   1.000
_cell.length_b   1.000
_cell.length_c   1.000
_cell.angle_alpha   90.00
_cell.angle_beta   90.00
_cell.angle_gamma   90.00
#
_symmetry.space_group_name_H-M   'P 1'
#
loop_
_entity.id
_entity.type
_entity.pdbx_description
1 polymer ?
#
loop_
_entity_poly.entity_id
_entity_poly.type
_entity_poly.pdbx_seq_one_letter_code
_entity_poly.pdbx_strand_id
1 'polypeptide(L)'
;MKKCLFTGVATALATPFNENGVNVDEFKKFIKFQISSGIDALVVCGTTGEASTMTKDEKITAIKCAVETARENTSSKKVPIIVGTGSNNTSTAIEMSILAEKLGADG
;
A
#
# COMPACT_ATOMS: atom_id res chain seq x y z
N MET A 1 -5.52 25.13 -3.55
CA MET A 1 -4.67 24.33 -4.46
C MET A 1 -4.29 23.03 -3.78
N LYS A 2 -4.48 21.92 -4.47
CA LYS A 2 -4.11 20.61 -3.92
C LYS A 2 -2.59 20.47 -3.89
N LYS A 3 -2.06 19.96 -2.78
CA LYS A 3 -0.64 19.73 -2.63
C LYS A 3 -0.25 18.48 -3.43
N CYS A 4 0.88 18.55 -4.14
CA CYS A 4 1.46 17.40 -4.83
C CYS A 4 1.93 16.37 -3.79
N LEU A 5 1.46 15.12 -3.88
CA LEU A 5 1.79 14.07 -2.94
C LEU A 5 3.25 13.60 -3.10
N PHE A 6 3.71 13.44 -4.34
CA PHE A 6 5.08 13.08 -4.68
C PHE A 6 5.39 13.42 -6.12
N THR A 7 6.67 13.43 -6.45
CA THR A 7 7.16 13.49 -7.84
C THR A 7 8.14 12.34 -8.03
N GLY A 8 8.22 11.79 -9.23
CA GLY A 8 9.12 10.69 -9.55
C GLY A 8 8.38 9.42 -9.89
N VAL A 9 8.84 8.30 -9.33
CA VAL A 9 8.36 6.96 -9.68
C VAL A 9 7.69 6.30 -8.47
N ALA A 10 6.53 5.71 -8.70
CA ALA A 10 5.83 4.89 -7.71
C ALA A 10 5.90 3.41 -8.14
N THR A 11 6.23 2.53 -7.21
CA THR A 11 6.19 1.09 -7.46
C THR A 11 4.79 0.55 -7.17
N ALA A 12 4.22 -0.13 -8.15
CA ALA A 12 3.02 -0.94 -7.93
C ALA A 12 3.48 -2.25 -7.29
N LEU A 13 3.28 -2.37 -5.97
CA LEU A 13 3.79 -3.49 -5.19
C LEU A 13 3.08 -4.80 -5.51
N ALA A 14 3.86 -5.87 -5.72
CA ALA A 14 3.35 -7.23 -5.65
C ALA A 14 3.04 -7.56 -4.19
N THR A 15 2.03 -8.38 -3.95
CA THR A 15 1.67 -8.81 -2.61
C THR A 15 2.07 -10.28 -2.44
N PRO A 16 3.06 -10.59 -1.60
CA PRO A 16 3.42 -11.98 -1.36
C PRO A 16 2.39 -12.66 -0.46
N PHE A 17 2.07 -13.90 -0.79
CA PHE A 17 1.12 -14.71 -0.03
C PHE A 17 1.80 -15.99 0.46
N ASN A 18 1.24 -16.55 1.52
CA ASN A 18 1.51 -17.90 1.97
C ASN A 18 0.16 -18.61 2.19
N GLU A 19 0.19 -19.81 2.74
CA GLU A 19 -1.04 -20.59 2.98
C GLU A 19 -2.01 -19.93 3.99
N ASN A 20 -1.56 -18.94 4.75
CA ASN A 20 -2.37 -18.22 5.74
C ASN A 20 -2.83 -16.82 5.27
N GLY A 21 -2.56 -16.46 4.03
CA GLY A 21 -2.92 -15.15 3.47
C GLY A 21 -1.69 -14.32 3.10
N VAL A 22 -1.70 -13.03 3.43
CA VAL A 22 -0.57 -12.14 3.14
C VAL A 22 0.66 -12.55 3.96
N ASN A 23 1.77 -12.78 3.28
CA ASN A 23 3.05 -13.05 3.94
C ASN A 23 3.67 -11.73 4.39
N VAL A 24 3.34 -11.33 5.62
CA VAL A 24 3.72 -10.02 6.17
C VAL A 24 5.25 -9.85 6.22
N ASP A 25 6.00 -10.88 6.61
CA ASP A 25 7.45 -10.79 6.73
C ASP A 25 8.11 -10.55 5.38
N GLU A 26 7.70 -11.27 4.35
CA GLU A 26 8.22 -11.09 2.99
C GLU A 26 7.77 -9.75 2.39
N PHE A 27 6.54 -9.33 2.66
CA PHE A 27 6.04 -8.04 2.19
C PHE A 27 6.83 -6.89 2.80
N LYS A 28 7.08 -6.97 4.09
CA LYS A 28 7.90 -5.98 4.82
C LYS A 28 9.31 -5.87 4.25
N LYS A 29 9.95 -7.01 3.96
CA LYS A 29 11.28 -7.03 3.33
C LYS A 29 11.25 -6.37 1.95
N PHE A 30 10.23 -6.67 1.15
CA PHE A 30 10.06 -6.11 -0.18
C PHE A 30 9.89 -4.59 -0.11
N ILE A 31 9.04 -4.11 0.79
CA ILE A 31 8.82 -2.67 0.99
C ILE A 31 10.13 -1.98 1.42
N LYS A 32 10.84 -2.54 2.38
CA LYS A 32 12.14 -2.02 2.82
C LYS A 32 13.15 -1.94 1.68
N PHE A 33 13.17 -2.97 0.83
CA PHE A 33 14.04 -2.97 -0.35
C PHE A 33 13.71 -1.82 -1.30
N GLN A 34 12.43 -1.59 -1.57
CA GLN A 34 11.99 -0.49 -2.43
C GLN A 34 12.40 0.87 -1.83
N ILE A 35 12.17 1.07 -0.54
CA ILE A 35 12.53 2.31 0.14
C ILE A 35 14.03 2.54 0.10
N SER A 36 14.83 1.53 0.42
CA SER A 36 16.30 1.64 0.41
C SER A 36 16.87 1.84 -0.99
N SER A 37 16.14 1.42 -2.01
CA SER A 37 16.53 1.63 -3.42
C SER A 37 16.15 3.01 -3.95
N GLY A 38 15.51 3.85 -3.14
CA GLY A 38 15.23 5.25 -3.49
C GLY A 38 13.90 5.51 -4.17
N ILE A 39 12.93 4.61 -4.05
CA ILE A 39 11.60 4.82 -4.65
C ILE A 39 10.92 6.08 -4.08
N ASP A 40 10.09 6.73 -4.87
CA ASP A 40 9.43 7.97 -4.48
C ASP A 40 8.07 7.75 -3.80
N ALA A 41 7.36 6.70 -4.19
CA ALA A 41 6.08 6.32 -3.59
C ALA A 41 5.82 4.83 -3.79
N LEU A 42 4.88 4.27 -3.03
CA LEU A 42 4.49 2.87 -3.13
C LEU A 42 2.98 2.76 -3.29
N VAL A 43 2.54 1.91 -4.22
CA VAL A 43 1.12 1.61 -4.43
C VAL A 43 0.85 0.21 -3.89
N VAL A 44 -0.03 0.13 -2.90
CA VAL A 44 -0.47 -1.14 -2.30
C VAL A 44 -1.92 -1.43 -2.71
N CYS A 45 -2.25 -2.68 -2.85
CA CYS A 45 -3.58 -3.12 -3.30
C CYS A 45 -3.97 -2.58 -4.69
N GLY A 46 -3.01 -2.39 -5.56
CA GLY A 46 -3.26 -2.16 -6.98
C GLY A 46 -3.48 -3.47 -7.71
N THR A 47 -3.65 -3.41 -9.04
CA THR A 47 -3.83 -4.60 -9.87
C THR A 47 -2.63 -5.54 -9.77
N THR A 48 -1.42 -5.01 -9.81
CA THR A 48 -0.18 -5.78 -9.64
C THR A 48 -0.15 -6.53 -8.30
N GLY A 49 -0.73 -5.94 -7.25
CA GLY A 49 -0.83 -6.55 -5.93
C GLY A 49 -1.96 -7.56 -5.79
N GLU A 50 -2.66 -7.88 -6.88
CA GLU A 50 -3.74 -8.89 -6.92
C GLU A 50 -4.95 -8.51 -6.04
N ALA A 51 -5.24 -7.22 -5.94
CA ALA A 51 -6.31 -6.71 -5.08
C ALA A 51 -7.69 -7.33 -5.37
N SER A 52 -7.98 -7.61 -6.65
CA SER A 52 -9.28 -8.16 -7.05
C SER A 52 -9.57 -9.55 -6.46
N THR A 53 -8.54 -10.30 -6.08
CA THR A 53 -8.69 -11.64 -5.49
C THR A 53 -8.41 -11.67 -3.99
N MET A 54 -8.11 -10.52 -3.38
CA MET A 54 -7.87 -10.42 -1.95
C MET A 54 -9.18 -10.21 -1.17
N THR A 55 -9.25 -10.84 0.00
CA THR A 55 -10.33 -10.55 0.96
C THR A 55 -10.12 -9.16 1.56
N LYS A 56 -11.17 -8.62 2.20
CA LYS A 56 -11.08 -7.34 2.91
C LYS A 56 -10.01 -7.40 4.00
N ASP A 57 -9.96 -8.50 4.76
CA ASP A 57 -8.97 -8.67 5.84
C ASP A 57 -7.55 -8.72 5.30
N GLU A 58 -7.34 -9.39 4.16
CA GLU A 58 -6.04 -9.42 3.50
C GLU A 58 -5.61 -8.01 3.05
N LYS A 59 -6.54 -7.25 2.50
CA LYS A 59 -6.27 -5.84 2.12
C LYS A 59 -5.89 -5.00 3.32
N ILE A 60 -6.62 -5.12 4.44
CA ILE A 60 -6.30 -4.41 5.68
C ILE A 60 -4.90 -4.77 6.16
N THR A 61 -4.55 -6.05 6.16
CA THR A 61 -3.22 -6.52 6.56
C THR A 61 -2.14 -5.93 5.67
N ALA A 62 -2.33 -5.95 4.36
CA ALA A 62 -1.37 -5.39 3.41
C ALA A 62 -1.20 -3.87 3.59
N ILE A 63 -2.29 -3.14 3.74
CA ILE A 63 -2.26 -1.68 3.95
C ILE A 63 -1.53 -1.34 5.24
N LYS A 64 -1.87 -1.99 6.34
CA LYS A 64 -1.21 -1.77 7.63
C LYS A 64 0.28 -2.06 7.55
N CYS A 65 0.65 -3.18 6.94
CA CYS A 65 2.06 -3.54 6.78
C CYS A 65 2.83 -2.46 6.01
N ALA A 66 2.27 -1.99 4.91
CA ALA A 66 2.91 -0.96 4.09
C ALA A 66 3.05 0.37 4.84
N VAL A 67 1.99 0.82 5.48
CA VAL A 67 1.99 2.08 6.24
C VAL A 67 2.98 2.02 7.40
N GLU A 68 2.92 0.96 8.20
CA GLU A 68 3.82 0.80 9.36
C GLU A 68 5.28 0.71 8.93
N THR A 69 5.57 -0.06 7.88
CA THR A 69 6.94 -0.21 7.37
C THR A 69 7.48 1.13 6.84
N ALA A 70 6.66 1.88 6.12
CA ALA A 70 7.06 3.19 5.61
C ALA A 70 7.29 4.20 6.75
N ARG A 71 6.49 4.13 7.82
CA ARG A 71 6.66 5.00 9.00
C ARG A 71 7.88 4.66 9.83
N GLU A 72 8.34 3.40 9.82
CA GLU A 72 9.58 2.97 10.47
C GLU A 72 10.83 3.50 9.76
N ASN A 73 10.69 3.96 8.53
CA ASN A 73 11.80 4.49 7.75
C ASN A 73 12.33 5.77 8.38
N THR A 74 13.61 5.75 8.77
CA THR A 74 14.29 6.88 9.43
C THR A 74 14.98 7.83 8.45
N SER A 75 14.93 7.54 7.17
CA SER A 75 15.46 8.41 6.12
C SER A 75 14.73 9.75 6.11
N SER A 76 15.40 10.81 5.69
CA SER A 76 14.81 12.14 5.55
C SER A 76 13.72 12.20 4.47
N LYS A 77 13.73 11.24 3.55
CA LYS A 77 12.76 11.15 2.46
C LYS A 77 11.53 10.38 2.91
N LYS A 78 10.38 11.06 2.96
CA LYS A 78 9.11 10.40 3.19
C LYS A 78 8.68 9.66 1.91
N VAL A 79 8.25 8.41 2.07
CA VAL A 79 7.72 7.61 0.96
C VAL A 79 6.22 7.44 1.16
N PRO A 80 5.39 8.16 0.40
CA PRO A 80 3.94 8.05 0.53
C PRO A 80 3.41 6.67 0.15
N ILE A 81 2.37 6.25 0.86
CA ILE A 81 1.64 5.01 0.57
C ILE A 81 0.32 5.38 -0.11
N ILE A 82 0.15 4.88 -1.32
CA ILE A 82 -1.05 5.05 -2.13
C ILE A 82 -1.79 3.72 -2.15
N VAL A 83 -3.08 3.73 -1.88
CA VAL A 83 -3.88 2.50 -1.80
C VAL A 83 -4.86 2.43 -2.96
N GLY A 84 -4.85 1.31 -3.67
CA GLY A 84 -5.87 1.02 -4.68
C GLY A 84 -7.19 0.68 -4.00
N THR A 85 -8.22 1.49 -4.22
CA THR A 85 -9.55 1.32 -3.61
C THR A 85 -10.64 1.09 -4.65
N GLY A 86 -10.28 0.97 -5.92
CA GLY A 86 -11.24 0.75 -7.00
C GLY A 86 -12.01 -0.57 -6.84
N SER A 87 -13.27 -0.55 -7.25
CA SER A 87 -14.15 -1.71 -7.21
C SER A 87 -15.22 -1.57 -8.30
N ASN A 88 -15.78 -2.69 -8.72
CA ASN A 88 -16.96 -2.68 -9.60
C ASN A 88 -18.22 -2.22 -8.88
N ASN A 89 -18.18 -2.10 -7.56
CA ASN A 89 -19.27 -1.66 -6.71
C ASN A 89 -18.89 -0.32 -6.07
N THR A 90 -19.65 0.74 -6.38
CA THR A 90 -19.35 2.10 -5.90
C THR A 90 -19.34 2.17 -4.37
N SER A 91 -20.28 1.53 -3.69
CA SER A 91 -20.30 1.57 -2.22
C SER A 91 -19.09 0.89 -1.60
N THR A 92 -18.61 -0.20 -2.20
CA THR A 92 -17.38 -0.87 -1.77
C THR A 92 -16.16 0.04 -1.98
N ALA A 93 -16.08 0.74 -3.10
CA ALA A 93 -14.99 1.68 -3.36
C ALA A 93 -14.97 2.82 -2.34
N ILE A 94 -16.13 3.34 -1.97
CA ILE A 94 -16.27 4.37 -0.92
C ILE A 94 -15.79 3.84 0.43
N GLU A 95 -16.25 2.66 0.84
CA GLU A 95 -15.86 2.03 2.10
C GLU A 95 -14.35 1.81 2.17
N MET A 96 -13.77 1.29 1.09
CA MET A 96 -12.33 1.02 1.04
C MET A 96 -11.52 2.31 1.08
N SER A 97 -11.98 3.38 0.44
CA SER A 97 -11.30 4.67 0.48
C SER A 97 -11.28 5.25 1.89
N ILE A 98 -12.43 5.20 2.59
CA ILE A 98 -12.53 5.64 3.98
C ILE A 98 -11.61 4.79 4.88
N LEU A 99 -11.64 3.48 4.69
CA LEU A 99 -10.81 2.56 5.47
C LEU A 99 -9.32 2.80 5.25
N ALA A 100 -8.90 2.96 3.99
CA ALA A 100 -7.50 3.24 3.66
C ALA A 100 -7.01 4.53 4.32
N GLU A 101 -7.82 5.58 4.30
CA GLU A 101 -7.51 6.83 4.98
C GLU A 101 -7.34 6.63 6.48
N LYS A 102 -8.24 5.89 7.12
CA LYS A 102 -8.17 5.59 8.55
C LYS A 102 -6.94 4.76 8.91
N LEU A 103 -6.50 3.88 8.01
CA LEU A 103 -5.30 3.06 8.22
C LEU A 103 -4.00 3.84 7.97
N GLY A 104 -4.08 5.07 7.51
CA GLY A 104 -2.93 5.94 7.36
C GLY A 104 -2.39 6.09 5.95
N ALA A 105 -3.15 5.71 4.92
CA ALA A 105 -2.76 5.95 3.54
C ALA A 105 -2.60 7.44 3.27
N ASP A 106 -1.65 7.78 2.42
CA ASP A 106 -1.38 9.17 2.02
C ASP A 106 -2.18 9.57 0.78
N GLY A 107 -2.62 8.60 -0.01
CA GLY A 107 -3.41 8.81 -1.21
C GLY A 107 -4.09 7.57 -1.71
#